data_a887945a428e3552d97cba76532ddc1e
#
_entry.id   a887945a428e3552d97cba76532ddc1e
#
_cell.length_a   1.000
_cell.length_b   1.000
_cell.length_c   1.000
_cell.angle_alpha   90.00
_cell.angle_beta   90.00
_cell.angle_gamma   90.00
#
_symmetry.space_group_name_H-M   'P 1'
#
loop_
_entity.id
_entity.type
_entity.pdbx_description
1 polymer ?
#
loop_
_entity_poly.entity_id
_entity_poly.type
_entity_poly.pdbx_seq_one_letter_code
_entity_poly.pdbx_strand_id
1 'polypeptide(L)'
;MEFINASETREDDEEFKNAVDELFEELEAENLEHFAVRQYRKYKLAAGKTAKSILISCGARLAPFDIQELREIMSYDEMELDMIGDQKTAMFVIISDTDDTFNFVVAIMYTQLFNLLCDKADDEHGGRLPYHVRLLLDEFSNIGQIPKFDK
;
A
#
# COMPACT_ATOMS: atom_id res chain seq x y z
N MET A 1 -0.53 2.80 13.49
CA MET A 1 0.60 2.81 14.47
C MET A 1 0.35 1.95 15.71
N GLU A 2 -0.86 1.89 16.27
CA GLU A 2 -1.16 1.08 17.48
C GLU A 2 -0.75 -0.39 17.35
N PHE A 3 -1.02 -1.02 16.20
CA PHE A 3 -0.65 -2.42 15.95
C PHE A 3 0.86 -2.65 15.98
N ILE A 4 1.66 -1.74 15.40
CA ILE A 4 3.14 -1.83 15.41
C ILE A 4 3.66 -1.67 16.83
N ASN A 5 3.14 -0.70 17.60
CA ASN A 5 3.53 -0.50 18.98
C ASN A 5 3.15 -1.70 19.87
N ALA A 6 1.97 -2.29 19.63
CA ALA A 6 1.52 -3.49 20.32
C ALA A 6 2.33 -4.76 19.98
N SER A 7 3.09 -4.72 18.87
CA SER A 7 3.97 -5.82 18.42
C SER A 7 5.38 -5.76 19.04
N GLU A 8 5.67 -4.80 19.93
CA GLU A 8 6.98 -4.71 20.57
C GLU A 8 7.31 -5.99 21.37
N THR A 9 8.54 -6.45 21.22
CA THR A 9 9.09 -7.60 21.92
C THR A 9 10.04 -7.15 23.04
N ARG A 10 10.11 -7.91 24.12
CA ARG A 10 11.11 -7.70 25.17
C ARG A 10 12.37 -8.50 24.85
N GLU A 11 13.53 -7.84 24.89
CA GLU A 11 14.81 -8.48 24.57
C GLU A 11 15.24 -9.53 25.61
N ASP A 12 14.74 -9.41 26.84
CA ASP A 12 15.16 -10.22 28.00
C ASP A 12 14.22 -11.41 28.28
N ASP A 13 13.15 -11.58 27.48
CA ASP A 13 12.14 -12.61 27.73
C ASP A 13 11.67 -13.22 26.40
N GLU A 14 12.22 -14.40 26.08
CA GLU A 14 11.89 -15.15 24.87
C GLU A 14 10.45 -15.73 24.90
N GLU A 15 9.85 -15.86 26.08
CA GLU A 15 8.48 -16.35 26.26
C GLU A 15 7.44 -15.20 26.31
N PHE A 16 7.89 -13.95 26.22
CA PHE A 16 6.99 -12.82 26.27
C PHE A 16 6.04 -12.80 25.07
N LYS A 17 4.74 -12.85 25.38
CA LYS A 17 3.67 -12.66 24.40
C LYS A 17 3.12 -11.24 24.50
N ASN A 18 3.07 -10.57 23.38
CA ASN A 18 2.42 -9.28 23.26
C ASN A 18 0.97 -9.43 22.79
N ALA A 19 0.17 -8.35 22.86
CA ALA A 19 -1.24 -8.37 22.47
C ALA A 19 -1.48 -8.82 21.01
N VAL A 20 -0.51 -8.63 20.13
CA VAL A 20 -0.58 -9.07 18.75
C VAL A 20 -0.36 -10.58 18.63
N ASP A 21 0.53 -11.14 19.46
CA ASP A 21 0.71 -12.59 19.54
C ASP A 21 -0.60 -13.28 19.94
N GLU A 22 -1.28 -12.76 20.97
CA GLU A 22 -2.55 -13.30 21.43
C GLU A 22 -3.63 -13.24 20.33
N LEU A 23 -3.74 -12.10 19.63
CA LEU A 23 -4.68 -11.93 18.51
C LEU A 23 -4.43 -12.96 17.39
N PHE A 24 -3.17 -13.20 17.04
CA PHE A 24 -2.84 -14.17 16.00
C PHE A 24 -3.01 -15.62 16.47
N GLU A 25 -2.83 -15.93 17.75
CA GLU A 25 -3.15 -17.24 18.30
C GLU A 25 -4.67 -17.52 18.25
N GLU A 26 -5.52 -16.54 18.56
CA GLU A 26 -6.97 -16.66 18.41
C GLU A 26 -7.37 -16.90 16.94
N LEU A 27 -6.83 -16.08 16.03
CA LEU A 27 -7.09 -16.21 14.60
C LEU A 27 -6.60 -17.57 14.04
N GLU A 28 -5.47 -18.07 14.54
CA GLU A 28 -4.91 -19.36 14.18
C GLU A 28 -5.78 -20.51 14.66
N ALA A 29 -6.37 -20.40 15.86
CA ALA A 29 -7.30 -21.39 16.39
C ALA A 29 -8.59 -21.49 15.56
N GLU A 30 -9.05 -20.35 15.00
CA GLU A 30 -10.21 -20.32 14.11
C GLU A 30 -9.88 -20.84 12.68
N ASN A 31 -8.74 -20.44 12.14
CA ASN A 31 -8.32 -20.80 10.78
C ASN A 31 -6.80 -20.86 10.63
N LEU A 32 -6.26 -22.08 10.74
CA LEU A 32 -4.83 -22.37 10.63
C LEU A 32 -4.20 -21.92 9.29
N GLU A 33 -4.98 -21.92 8.22
CA GLU A 33 -4.56 -21.57 6.87
C GLU A 33 -4.84 -20.10 6.51
N HIS A 34 -5.28 -19.30 7.47
CA HIS A 34 -5.53 -17.89 7.22
C HIS A 34 -4.27 -17.18 6.71
N PHE A 35 -4.41 -16.39 5.66
CA PHE A 35 -3.26 -15.73 5.01
C PHE A 35 -2.43 -14.91 6.01
N ALA A 36 -3.08 -14.12 6.87
CA ALA A 36 -2.40 -13.28 7.86
C ALA A 36 -1.60 -14.11 8.87
N VAL A 37 -2.15 -15.25 9.35
CA VAL A 37 -1.44 -16.18 10.25
C VAL A 37 -0.17 -16.69 9.60
N ARG A 38 -0.24 -17.12 8.33
CA ARG A 38 0.94 -17.59 7.59
C ARG A 38 2.01 -16.50 7.43
N GLN A 39 1.63 -15.25 7.24
CA GLN A 39 2.60 -14.14 7.15
C GLN A 39 3.17 -13.81 8.53
N TYR A 40 2.34 -13.81 9.57
CA TYR A 40 2.79 -13.55 10.94
C TYR A 40 3.80 -14.59 11.42
N ARG A 41 3.57 -15.87 11.14
CA ARG A 41 4.55 -16.95 11.44
C ARG A 41 5.92 -16.68 10.78
N LYS A 42 5.94 -16.16 9.53
CA LYS A 42 7.21 -15.79 8.87
C LYS A 42 7.90 -14.64 9.60
N TYR A 43 7.12 -13.63 10.05
CA TYR A 43 7.66 -12.54 10.84
C TYR A 43 8.25 -13.05 12.16
N LYS A 44 7.58 -13.97 12.85
CA LYS A 44 8.05 -14.55 14.13
C LYS A 44 9.32 -15.40 13.97
N LEU A 45 9.74 -15.79 12.77
CA LEU A 45 11.05 -16.40 12.53
C LEU A 45 12.20 -15.40 12.71
N ALA A 46 11.91 -14.10 12.62
CA ALA A 46 12.88 -13.06 12.92
C ALA A 46 12.97 -12.88 14.44
N ALA A 47 14.16 -13.05 14.99
CA ALA A 47 14.40 -12.94 16.43
C ALA A 47 15.08 -11.62 16.80
N GLY A 48 14.81 -11.12 18.01
CA GLY A 48 15.53 -10.04 18.68
C GLY A 48 15.66 -8.77 17.84
N LYS A 49 16.88 -8.33 17.57
CA LYS A 49 17.19 -7.09 16.85
C LYS A 49 16.62 -7.04 15.43
N THR A 50 16.48 -8.18 14.76
CA THR A 50 15.92 -8.26 13.41
C THR A 50 14.43 -7.94 13.41
N ALA A 51 13.67 -8.51 14.33
CA ALA A 51 12.24 -8.20 14.49
C ALA A 51 12.02 -6.71 14.79
N LYS A 52 12.82 -6.14 15.70
CA LYS A 52 12.79 -4.71 16.03
C LYS A 52 13.09 -3.83 14.79
N SER A 53 14.09 -4.19 13.99
CA SER A 53 14.42 -3.46 12.76
C SER A 53 13.29 -3.51 11.73
N ILE A 54 12.57 -4.63 11.62
CA ILE A 54 11.39 -4.77 10.76
C ILE A 54 10.29 -3.81 11.23
N LEU A 55 9.97 -3.81 12.53
CA LEU A 55 8.94 -2.92 13.10
C LEU A 55 9.28 -1.44 12.90
N ILE A 56 10.53 -1.05 13.14
CA ILE A 56 11.00 0.33 12.90
C ILE A 56 10.84 0.71 11.42
N SER A 57 11.22 -0.18 10.50
CA SER A 57 11.08 0.07 9.06
C SER A 57 9.61 0.18 8.64
N CYS A 58 8.74 -0.66 9.19
CA CYS A 58 7.29 -0.57 8.95
C CYS A 58 6.73 0.74 9.50
N GLY A 59 7.09 1.11 10.75
CA GLY A 59 6.67 2.36 11.38
C GLY A 59 7.06 3.58 10.57
N ALA A 60 8.31 3.65 10.12
CA ALA A 60 8.79 4.76 9.31
C ALA A 60 8.04 4.91 7.96
N ARG A 61 7.69 3.78 7.31
CA ARG A 61 6.95 3.79 6.05
C ARG A 61 5.47 4.12 6.21
N LEU A 62 4.88 3.79 7.37
CA LEU A 62 3.48 4.05 7.67
C LEU A 62 3.25 5.39 8.39
N ALA A 63 4.33 6.08 8.82
CA ALA A 63 4.24 7.36 9.50
C ALA A 63 3.40 8.43 8.75
N PRO A 64 3.42 8.54 7.41
CA PRO A 64 2.56 9.49 6.71
C PRO A 64 1.07 9.26 6.97
N PHE A 65 0.64 8.01 7.25
CA PHE A 65 -0.75 7.69 7.56
C PHE A 65 -1.18 8.05 8.99
N ASP A 66 -0.29 8.63 9.81
CA ASP A 66 -0.68 9.26 11.07
C ASP A 66 -1.37 10.62 10.84
N ILE A 67 -1.23 11.20 9.65
CA ILE A 67 -1.95 12.39 9.22
C ILE A 67 -3.42 12.00 8.98
N GLN A 68 -4.32 12.63 9.72
CA GLN A 68 -5.75 12.28 9.70
C GLN A 68 -6.37 12.51 8.32
N GLU A 69 -6.06 13.64 7.69
CA GLU A 69 -6.57 14.02 6.38
C GLU A 69 -6.16 13.01 5.30
N LEU A 70 -4.93 12.49 5.39
CA LEU A 70 -4.48 11.45 4.45
C LEU A 70 -5.27 10.15 4.65
N ARG A 71 -5.51 9.73 5.89
CA ARG A 71 -6.32 8.53 6.16
C ARG A 71 -7.74 8.68 5.66
N GLU A 72 -8.34 9.86 5.83
CA GLU A 72 -9.69 10.15 5.34
C GLU A 72 -9.76 10.02 3.81
N ILE A 73 -8.83 10.64 3.08
CA ILE A 73 -8.76 10.55 1.61
C ILE A 73 -8.56 9.11 1.14
N MET A 74 -7.75 8.31 1.87
CA MET A 74 -7.43 6.92 1.50
C MET A 74 -8.48 5.90 1.96
N SER A 75 -9.54 6.33 2.66
CA SER A 75 -10.53 5.40 3.24
C SER A 75 -11.68 5.03 2.29
N TYR A 76 -11.84 5.74 1.19
CA TYR A 76 -12.89 5.51 0.19
C TYR A 76 -12.39 5.88 -1.20
N ASP A 77 -13.06 5.37 -2.23
CA ASP A 77 -12.73 5.64 -3.63
C ASP A 77 -13.64 6.76 -4.17
N GLU A 78 -13.04 7.90 -4.49
CA GLU A 78 -13.70 9.01 -5.18
C GLU A 78 -13.18 9.17 -6.62
N MET A 79 -12.08 8.50 -6.95
CA MET A 79 -11.39 8.73 -8.22
C MET A 79 -11.98 7.90 -9.34
N GLU A 80 -12.62 6.77 -9.02
CA GLU A 80 -13.20 5.85 -9.99
C GLU A 80 -12.21 5.56 -11.14
N LEU A 81 -10.95 5.24 -10.79
CA LEU A 81 -9.87 5.00 -11.76
C LEU A 81 -10.21 3.86 -12.74
N ASP A 82 -11.05 2.95 -12.32
CA ASP A 82 -11.55 1.84 -13.12
C ASP A 82 -12.47 2.28 -14.27
N MET A 83 -13.05 3.48 -14.18
CA MET A 83 -13.92 4.04 -15.23
C MET A 83 -13.13 4.78 -16.34
N ILE A 84 -11.84 5.04 -16.08
CA ILE A 84 -10.97 5.68 -17.08
C ILE A 84 -10.74 4.69 -18.23
N GLY A 85 -11.03 5.14 -19.47
CA GLY A 85 -10.94 4.29 -20.65
C GLY A 85 -12.27 3.69 -21.11
N ASP A 86 -13.28 3.60 -20.24
CA ASP A 86 -14.65 3.18 -20.60
C ASP A 86 -15.52 4.38 -21.01
N GLN A 87 -15.20 5.54 -20.49
CA GLN A 87 -15.90 6.78 -20.80
C GLN A 87 -14.92 7.93 -21.07
N LYS A 88 -15.43 8.99 -21.70
CA LYS A 88 -14.64 10.19 -21.98
C LYS A 88 -14.39 10.94 -20.67
N THR A 89 -13.18 10.83 -20.17
CA THR A 89 -12.75 11.40 -18.88
C THR A 89 -11.54 12.30 -19.07
N ALA A 90 -11.47 13.40 -18.32
CA ALA A 90 -10.26 14.20 -18.18
C ALA A 90 -9.93 14.29 -16.68
N MET A 91 -8.81 13.70 -16.27
CA MET A 91 -8.32 13.75 -14.90
C MET A 91 -7.12 14.68 -14.80
N PHE A 92 -7.16 15.60 -13.84
CA PHE A 92 -6.07 16.54 -13.57
C PHE A 92 -5.46 16.18 -12.22
N VAL A 93 -4.18 15.82 -12.21
CA VAL A 93 -3.40 15.50 -11.01
C VAL A 93 -2.47 16.68 -10.73
N ILE A 94 -2.76 17.41 -9.67
CA ILE A 94 -1.97 18.58 -9.27
C ILE A 94 -1.08 18.19 -8.11
N ILE A 95 0.22 18.33 -8.27
CA ILE A 95 1.25 18.03 -7.28
C ILE A 95 2.02 19.29 -6.93
N SER A 96 2.59 19.33 -5.71
CA SER A 96 3.46 20.44 -5.31
C SER A 96 4.84 20.30 -5.92
N ASP A 97 5.42 21.42 -6.36
CA ASP A 97 6.80 21.47 -6.87
C ASP A 97 7.84 21.55 -5.74
N THR A 98 7.39 21.97 -4.54
CA THR A 98 8.28 22.26 -3.41
C THR A 98 8.14 21.31 -2.24
N ASP A 99 7.08 20.50 -2.20
CA ASP A 99 6.78 19.56 -1.13
C ASP A 99 6.53 18.15 -1.70
N ASP A 100 7.44 17.24 -1.42
CA ASP A 100 7.42 15.86 -1.90
C ASP A 100 6.80 14.86 -0.90
N THR A 101 6.33 15.37 0.25
CA THR A 101 5.79 14.53 1.36
C THR A 101 4.74 13.54 0.89
N PHE A 102 3.87 13.93 -0.05
CA PHE A 102 2.77 13.10 -0.54
C PHE A 102 2.99 12.50 -1.94
N ASN A 103 4.16 12.65 -2.53
CA ASN A 103 4.43 12.12 -3.87
C ASN A 103 4.28 10.61 -3.96
N PHE A 104 4.49 9.88 -2.85
CA PHE A 104 4.24 8.45 -2.79
C PHE A 104 2.77 8.09 -3.05
N VAL A 105 1.80 8.93 -2.66
CA VAL A 105 0.37 8.71 -2.93
C VAL A 105 0.10 8.77 -4.43
N VAL A 106 0.71 9.75 -5.10
CA VAL A 106 0.62 9.91 -6.55
C VAL A 106 1.26 8.72 -7.27
N ALA A 107 2.41 8.23 -6.78
CA ALA A 107 3.06 7.03 -7.33
C ALA A 107 2.18 5.77 -7.17
N ILE A 108 1.50 5.62 -6.03
CA ILE A 108 0.52 4.53 -5.80
C ILE A 108 -0.63 4.65 -6.79
N MET A 109 -1.22 5.85 -6.93
CA MET A 109 -2.32 6.12 -7.85
C MET A 109 -1.93 5.74 -9.30
N TYR A 110 -0.78 6.19 -9.80
CA TYR A 110 -0.33 5.81 -11.14
C TYR A 110 -0.10 4.30 -11.28
N THR A 111 0.46 3.66 -10.25
CA THR A 111 0.65 2.21 -10.27
C THR A 111 -0.70 1.48 -10.38
N GLN A 112 -1.71 1.92 -9.64
CA GLN A 112 -3.06 1.37 -9.71
C GLN A 112 -3.71 1.65 -11.08
N LEU A 113 -3.62 2.89 -11.56
CA LEU A 113 -4.18 3.28 -12.85
C LEU A 113 -3.63 2.42 -13.98
N PHE A 114 -2.31 2.25 -14.08
CA PHE A 114 -1.70 1.45 -15.14
C PHE A 114 -2.13 -0.02 -15.07
N ASN A 115 -2.15 -0.61 -13.87
CA ASN A 115 -2.62 -1.99 -13.73
C ASN A 115 -4.09 -2.11 -14.13
N LEU A 116 -4.97 -1.24 -13.64
CA LEU A 116 -6.40 -1.25 -13.97
C LEU A 116 -6.64 -1.10 -15.47
N LEU A 117 -5.96 -0.17 -16.14
CA LEU A 117 -6.14 0.05 -17.57
C LEU A 117 -5.67 -1.15 -18.41
N CYS A 118 -4.55 -1.77 -18.04
CA CYS A 118 -4.03 -2.95 -18.74
C CYS A 118 -4.91 -4.17 -18.48
N ASP A 119 -5.21 -4.48 -17.22
CA ASP A 119 -6.03 -5.65 -16.84
C ASP A 119 -7.42 -5.54 -17.50
N LYS A 120 -8.03 -4.36 -17.46
CA LYS A 120 -9.35 -4.13 -18.07
C LYS A 120 -9.32 -4.24 -19.60
N ALA A 121 -8.26 -3.73 -20.25
CA ALA A 121 -8.09 -3.89 -21.68
C ALA A 121 -8.00 -5.37 -22.08
N ASP A 122 -7.26 -6.17 -21.30
CA ASP A 122 -7.03 -7.57 -21.62
C ASP A 122 -8.25 -8.44 -21.26
N ASP A 123 -8.82 -8.26 -20.08
CA ASP A 123 -9.86 -9.14 -19.55
C ASP A 123 -11.27 -8.81 -20.07
N GLU A 124 -11.58 -7.51 -20.27
CA GLU A 124 -12.93 -7.08 -20.60
C GLU A 124 -13.08 -6.64 -22.06
N HIS A 125 -12.00 -6.12 -22.68
CA HIS A 125 -12.09 -5.47 -23.99
C HIS A 125 -11.23 -6.12 -25.09
N GLY A 126 -10.68 -7.30 -24.87
CA GLY A 126 -9.94 -8.05 -25.88
C GLY A 126 -8.63 -7.36 -26.33
N GLY A 127 -7.97 -6.68 -25.40
CA GLY A 127 -6.66 -6.05 -25.61
C GLY A 127 -6.70 -4.57 -25.97
N ARG A 128 -7.88 -3.92 -25.96
CA ARG A 128 -7.99 -2.49 -26.28
C ARG A 128 -9.16 -1.82 -25.58
N LEU A 129 -8.89 -0.77 -24.81
CA LEU A 129 -9.93 0.05 -24.18
C LEU A 129 -10.85 0.73 -25.21
N PRO A 130 -12.14 0.95 -24.89
CA PRO A 130 -13.10 1.67 -25.73
C PRO A 130 -12.63 3.08 -26.09
N TYR A 131 -12.02 3.78 -25.16
CA TYR A 131 -11.43 5.10 -25.38
C TYR A 131 -9.92 5.06 -25.18
N HIS A 132 -9.19 5.72 -26.09
CA HIS A 132 -7.75 5.85 -25.97
C HIS A 132 -7.38 6.75 -24.79
N VAL A 133 -6.59 6.24 -23.87
CA VAL A 133 -6.08 6.98 -22.73
C VAL A 133 -4.73 7.61 -23.07
N ARG A 134 -4.61 8.91 -22.91
CA ARG A 134 -3.37 9.67 -23.08
C ARG A 134 -2.94 10.26 -21.76
N LEU A 135 -1.71 10.01 -21.38
CA LEU A 135 -1.06 10.56 -20.19
C LEU A 135 -0.16 11.73 -20.62
N LEU A 136 -0.40 12.90 -20.05
CA LEU A 136 0.45 14.08 -20.21
C LEU A 136 1.16 14.26 -18.87
N LEU A 137 2.41 13.84 -18.82
CA LEU A 137 3.21 13.80 -17.58
C LEU A 137 4.19 14.97 -17.58
N ASP A 138 3.70 16.11 -17.16
CA ASP A 138 4.54 17.27 -16.85
C ASP A 138 5.10 17.10 -15.45
N GLU A 139 6.30 17.62 -15.17
CA GLU A 139 7.00 17.48 -13.87
C GLU A 139 7.09 16.04 -13.35
N PHE A 140 7.14 15.05 -14.26
CA PHE A 140 7.14 13.63 -13.93
C PHE A 140 8.31 13.21 -13.01
N SER A 141 9.43 13.92 -13.07
CA SER A 141 10.59 13.68 -12.21
C SER A 141 10.27 13.86 -10.72
N ASN A 142 9.26 14.67 -10.38
CA ASN A 142 8.89 14.98 -9.01
C ASN A 142 8.07 13.86 -8.33
N ILE A 143 7.47 12.95 -9.11
CA ILE A 143 6.61 11.88 -8.58
C ILE A 143 7.43 10.76 -7.94
N GLY A 144 8.72 10.67 -8.26
CA GLY A 144 9.58 9.57 -7.85
C GLY A 144 9.43 8.33 -8.76
N GLN A 145 9.92 7.21 -8.30
CA GLN A 145 9.94 5.99 -9.10
C GLN A 145 8.59 5.27 -9.05
N ILE A 146 7.92 5.14 -10.19
CA ILE A 146 6.73 4.29 -10.36
C ILE A 146 7.21 2.88 -10.68
N PRO A 147 6.88 1.86 -9.85
CA PRO A 147 7.28 0.49 -10.11
C PRO A 147 6.77 -0.03 -11.47
N LYS A 148 7.66 -0.62 -12.25
CA LYS A 148 7.36 -1.23 -13.57
C LYS A 148 6.94 -0.24 -14.68
N PHE A 149 7.17 1.05 -14.51
CA PHE A 149 6.82 2.05 -15.51
C PHE A 149 7.60 1.90 -16.84
N ASP A 150 8.78 1.29 -16.79
CA ASP A 150 9.70 1.08 -17.90
C ASP A 150 9.52 -0.28 -18.61
N LYS A 151 8.48 -1.03 -18.27
CA LYS A 151 8.13 -2.33 -18.88
C LYS A 151 6.92 -2.23 -19.76
#